data_38815d12b7e38f1790fc00768104a5d8
#
_entry.id   38815d12b7e38f1790fc00768104a5d8
#
_cell.length_a   1.000
_cell.length_b   1.000
_cell.length_c   1.000
_cell.angle_alpha   90.00
_cell.angle_beta   90.00
_cell.angle_gamma   90.00
#
_symmetry.space_group_name_H-M   'P 1'
#
loop_
_entity.id
_entity.type
_entity.pdbx_description
1 polymer ?
#
loop_
_entity_poly.entity_id
_entity_poly.type
_entity_poly.pdbx_seq_one_letter_code
_entity_poly.pdbx_strand_id
1 'polypeptide(L)'
;MTELAASGIPVTVTCRVLKLARQPYYRWLADPITASEVVEAYRANALFDAHRDDPEFGHRLLADEARDAGESMADRTAWRITAANGWWSAFGKKRGKNGKKPGPAVHDDLCTVTDEKGRVRHEFTADAPNQLWLTDITEHKTSEGKLYLCAIKDVFANKIVGYSIDSRMKSSLAVRALENAVQMRGDVAGRVVHSDRGSQGEFNWSSQHLDRGGVQQW
;
A
#
# COMPACT_ATOMS: atom_id res chain seq x y z
N MET A 1 24.51 5.60 32.45
CA MET A 1 25.87 5.14 32.87
C MET A 1 26.95 6.08 32.46
N THR A 2 26.97 6.57 31.22
CA THR A 2 27.94 7.60 30.73
C THR A 2 27.92 8.88 31.55
N GLU A 3 26.76 9.42 31.88
CA GLU A 3 26.59 10.62 32.72
C GLU A 3 27.14 10.43 34.13
N LEU A 4 26.88 9.26 34.74
CA LEU A 4 27.41 8.93 36.07
C LEU A 4 28.94 8.76 36.05
N ALA A 5 29.49 8.19 34.99
CA ALA A 5 30.94 8.09 34.79
C ALA A 5 31.56 9.47 34.61
N ALA A 6 30.93 10.37 33.85
CA ALA A 6 31.36 11.76 33.69
C ALA A 6 31.28 12.55 34.99
N SER A 7 30.37 12.19 35.90
CA SER A 7 30.27 12.78 37.26
C SER A 7 31.22 12.14 38.27
N GLY A 8 32.19 11.34 37.82
CA GLY A 8 33.22 10.73 38.65
C GLY A 8 32.84 9.46 39.40
N ILE A 9 31.63 8.91 39.15
CA ILE A 9 31.18 7.64 39.74
C ILE A 9 31.78 6.47 38.95
N PRO A 10 32.58 5.58 39.60
CA PRO A 10 33.19 4.46 38.88
C PRO A 10 32.14 3.52 38.26
N VAL A 11 32.36 3.18 36.97
CA VAL A 11 31.47 2.23 36.21
C VAL A 11 31.24 0.93 36.97
N THR A 12 32.23 0.46 37.71
CA THR A 12 32.15 -0.75 38.56
C THR A 12 31.06 -0.62 39.62
N VAL A 13 30.94 0.55 40.25
CA VAL A 13 29.93 0.83 41.29
C VAL A 13 28.53 0.88 40.64
N THR A 14 28.41 1.62 39.55
CA THR A 14 27.14 1.75 38.81
C THR A 14 26.65 0.40 38.33
N CYS A 15 27.52 -0.40 37.73
CA CYS A 15 27.16 -1.76 37.29
C CYS A 15 26.73 -2.68 38.43
N ARG A 16 27.36 -2.58 39.60
CA ARG A 16 26.98 -3.36 40.78
C ARG A 16 25.59 -2.99 41.29
N VAL A 17 25.29 -1.68 41.38
CA VAL A 17 23.99 -1.18 41.85
C VAL A 17 22.87 -1.56 40.87
N LEU A 18 23.12 -1.42 39.57
CA LEU A 18 22.13 -1.74 38.51
C LEU A 18 22.07 -3.25 38.17
N LYS A 19 22.87 -4.09 38.85
CA LYS A 19 22.99 -5.54 38.56
C LYS A 19 23.30 -5.84 37.08
N LEU A 20 24.13 -5.03 36.45
CA LEU A 20 24.57 -5.15 35.07
C LEU A 20 26.01 -5.67 34.97
N ALA A 21 26.29 -6.47 33.93
CA ALA A 21 27.65 -6.81 33.59
C ALA A 21 28.38 -5.61 33.00
N ARG A 22 29.70 -5.46 33.28
CA ARG A 22 30.51 -4.34 32.79
C ARG A 22 30.83 -4.46 31.28
N GLN A 23 31.01 -5.69 30.80
CA GLN A 23 31.46 -5.95 29.45
C GLN A 23 30.51 -5.42 28.35
N PRO A 24 29.19 -5.55 28.44
CA PRO A 24 28.26 -4.93 27.49
C PRO A 24 28.39 -3.40 27.41
N TYR A 25 28.64 -2.75 28.56
CA TYR A 25 28.82 -1.29 28.57
C TYR A 25 30.07 -0.84 27.80
N TYR A 26 31.21 -1.50 28.04
CA TYR A 26 32.46 -1.13 27.34
C TYR A 26 32.39 -1.51 25.85
N ARG A 27 31.71 -2.61 25.50
CA ARG A 27 31.47 -2.98 24.10
C ARG A 27 30.63 -1.91 23.40
N TRP A 28 29.54 -1.48 24.02
CA TRP A 28 28.71 -0.40 23.50
C TRP A 28 29.49 0.92 23.40
N LEU A 29 30.36 1.23 24.34
CA LEU A 29 31.16 2.45 24.30
C LEU A 29 32.18 2.45 23.15
N ALA A 30 32.72 1.27 22.82
CA ALA A 30 33.69 1.12 21.73
C ALA A 30 33.01 1.11 20.35
N ASP A 31 31.81 0.54 20.25
CA ASP A 31 31.02 0.44 19.01
C ASP A 31 29.54 0.66 19.35
N PRO A 32 29.12 1.95 19.42
CA PRO A 32 27.74 2.30 19.80
C PRO A 32 26.69 1.85 18.78
N ILE A 33 27.08 1.74 17.52
CA ILE A 33 26.19 1.33 16.41
C ILE A 33 26.86 0.18 15.68
N THR A 34 26.35 -1.02 15.90
CA THR A 34 26.89 -2.23 15.27
C THR A 34 26.48 -2.32 13.80
N ALA A 35 27.28 -3.02 12.99
CA ALA A 35 26.94 -3.28 11.59
C ALA A 35 25.57 -3.98 11.44
N SER A 36 25.19 -4.82 12.39
CA SER A 36 23.87 -5.48 12.39
C SER A 36 22.72 -4.51 12.61
N GLU A 37 22.89 -3.48 13.45
CA GLU A 37 21.89 -2.44 13.66
C GLU A 37 21.73 -1.55 12.43
N VAL A 38 22.83 -1.26 11.74
CA VAL A 38 22.79 -0.52 10.46
C VAL A 38 21.99 -1.31 9.41
N VAL A 39 22.30 -2.60 9.24
CA VAL A 39 21.55 -3.47 8.31
C VAL A 39 20.08 -3.55 8.70
N GLU A 40 19.77 -3.67 9.99
CA GLU A 40 18.38 -3.69 10.45
C GLU A 40 17.65 -2.37 10.17
N ALA A 41 18.33 -1.24 10.29
CA ALA A 41 17.76 0.07 9.96
C ALA A 41 17.44 0.19 8.47
N TYR A 42 18.30 -0.25 7.56
CA TYR A 42 18.00 -0.27 6.12
C TYR A 42 16.81 -1.18 5.80
N ARG A 43 16.74 -2.37 6.39
CA ARG A 43 15.61 -3.28 6.25
C ARG A 43 14.31 -2.67 6.78
N ALA A 44 14.37 -1.98 7.92
CA ALA A 44 13.22 -1.28 8.48
C ALA A 44 12.74 -0.16 7.57
N ASN A 45 13.64 0.63 7.00
CA ASN A 45 13.29 1.68 6.05
C ASN A 45 12.60 1.11 4.80
N ALA A 46 13.15 0.05 4.19
CA ALA A 46 12.54 -0.58 3.02
C ALA A 46 11.14 -1.14 3.32
N LEU A 47 10.95 -1.76 4.50
CA LEU A 47 9.63 -2.25 4.94
C LEU A 47 8.66 -1.10 5.23
N PHE A 48 9.16 0.02 5.77
CA PHE A 48 8.35 1.22 6.03
C PHE A 48 7.87 1.85 4.71
N ASP A 49 8.78 2.03 3.76
CA ASP A 49 8.43 2.60 2.45
C ASP A 49 7.39 1.74 1.73
N ALA A 50 7.59 0.42 1.71
CA ALA A 50 6.62 -0.51 1.16
C ALA A 50 5.26 -0.47 1.87
N HIS A 51 5.24 -0.33 3.21
CA HIS A 51 4.00 -0.24 3.98
C HIS A 51 3.28 1.10 3.80
N ARG A 52 4.03 2.19 3.63
CA ARG A 52 3.47 3.51 3.34
C ARG A 52 2.79 3.53 1.98
N ASP A 53 3.42 2.91 0.99
CA ASP A 53 2.91 2.88 -0.38
C ASP A 53 1.71 1.93 -0.52
N ASP A 54 1.75 0.77 0.15
CA ASP A 54 0.67 -0.23 0.15
C ASP A 54 0.35 -0.69 1.60
N PRO A 55 -0.44 0.09 2.37
CA PRO A 55 -0.73 -0.18 3.80
C PRO A 55 -1.49 -1.48 4.05
N GLU A 56 -2.10 -2.06 3.04
CA GLU A 56 -2.82 -3.33 3.09
C GLU A 56 -1.89 -4.54 3.09
N PHE A 57 -0.65 -4.41 2.68
CA PHE A 57 0.28 -5.53 2.60
C PHE A 57 0.64 -6.07 3.98
N GLY A 58 0.62 -7.39 4.09
CA GLY A 58 1.15 -8.10 5.25
C GLY A 58 2.67 -8.27 5.13
N HIS A 59 3.34 -8.61 6.24
CA HIS A 59 4.80 -8.70 6.33
C HIS A 59 5.50 -9.53 5.22
N ARG A 60 4.82 -10.52 4.62
CA ARG A 60 5.39 -11.32 3.52
C ARG A 60 5.49 -10.51 2.23
N LEU A 61 4.42 -9.82 1.86
CA LEU A 61 4.43 -8.95 0.69
C LEU A 61 5.38 -7.76 0.91
N LEU A 62 5.40 -7.19 2.11
CA LEU A 62 6.37 -6.14 2.45
C LEU A 62 7.83 -6.65 2.34
N ALA A 63 8.11 -7.91 2.73
CA ALA A 63 9.43 -8.51 2.55
C ALA A 63 9.79 -8.73 1.07
N ASP A 64 8.81 -9.05 0.23
CA ASP A 64 9.00 -9.16 -1.22
C ASP A 64 9.29 -7.80 -1.85
N GLU A 65 8.55 -6.74 -1.47
CA GLU A 65 8.81 -5.37 -1.91
C GLU A 65 10.20 -4.87 -1.49
N ALA A 66 10.58 -5.11 -0.22
CA ALA A 66 11.90 -4.76 0.28
C ALA A 66 13.02 -5.48 -0.49
N ARG A 67 12.80 -6.74 -0.88
CA ARG A 67 13.75 -7.51 -1.71
C ARG A 67 13.90 -6.91 -3.10
N ASP A 68 12.79 -6.49 -3.72
CA ASP A 68 12.81 -5.82 -5.01
C ASP A 68 13.51 -4.46 -4.96
N ALA A 69 13.46 -3.79 -3.79
CA ALA A 69 14.22 -2.58 -3.50
C ALA A 69 15.70 -2.83 -3.12
N GLY A 70 16.15 -4.10 -3.12
CA GLY A 70 17.54 -4.48 -2.84
C GLY A 70 17.81 -4.93 -1.40
N GLU A 71 16.81 -4.88 -0.50
CA GLU A 71 16.95 -5.26 0.91
C GLU A 71 16.40 -6.66 1.17
N SER A 72 17.26 -7.66 1.06
CA SER A 72 16.89 -9.06 1.30
C SER A 72 16.81 -9.41 2.78
N MET A 73 15.72 -10.07 3.18
CA MET A 73 15.52 -10.59 4.53
C MET A 73 14.59 -11.81 4.56
N ALA A 74 14.67 -12.60 5.63
CA ALA A 74 13.72 -13.68 5.85
C ALA A 74 12.36 -13.12 6.32
N ASP A 75 11.26 -13.80 5.99
CA ASP A 75 9.89 -13.43 6.40
C ASP A 75 9.77 -13.22 7.92
N ARG A 76 10.47 -14.05 8.71
CA ARG A 76 10.49 -13.91 10.17
C ARG A 76 11.13 -12.60 10.63
N THR A 77 12.17 -12.12 9.92
CA THR A 77 12.81 -10.82 10.19
C THR A 77 11.86 -9.68 9.85
N ALA A 78 11.23 -9.74 8.67
CA ALA A 78 10.23 -8.77 8.28
C ALA A 78 9.06 -8.72 9.28
N TRP A 79 8.55 -9.88 9.70
CA TRP A 79 7.51 -9.95 10.72
C TRP A 79 7.94 -9.30 12.05
N ARG A 80 9.16 -9.57 12.52
CA ARG A 80 9.68 -9.00 13.76
C ARG A 80 9.79 -7.48 13.69
N ILE A 81 10.31 -6.95 12.59
CA ILE A 81 10.49 -5.51 12.40
C ILE A 81 9.11 -4.82 12.27
N THR A 82 8.20 -5.33 11.45
CA THR A 82 6.86 -4.77 11.27
C THR A 82 6.05 -4.83 12.57
N ALA A 83 6.15 -5.95 13.31
CA ALA A 83 5.49 -6.10 14.60
C ALA A 83 6.01 -5.11 15.66
N ALA A 84 7.32 -4.92 15.73
CA ALA A 84 7.94 -3.99 16.68
C ALA A 84 7.55 -2.52 16.43
N ASN A 85 7.26 -2.17 15.16
CA ASN A 85 6.88 -0.82 14.75
C ASN A 85 5.37 -0.63 14.58
N GLY A 86 4.56 -1.68 14.78
CA GLY A 86 3.11 -1.60 14.64
C GLY A 86 2.62 -1.47 13.18
N TRP A 87 3.44 -1.83 12.21
CA TRP A 87 3.09 -1.81 10.78
C TRP A 87 2.30 -3.07 10.43
N TRP A 88 1.02 -3.01 10.70
CA TRP A 88 0.08 -4.09 10.41
C TRP A 88 -0.70 -3.78 9.14
N SER A 89 -1.06 -4.83 8.41
CA SER A 89 -1.99 -4.68 7.30
C SER A 89 -3.26 -3.94 7.74
N ALA A 90 -3.65 -2.92 6.99
CA ALA A 90 -4.88 -2.16 7.21
C ALA A 90 -6.13 -3.06 7.19
N PHE A 91 -6.05 -4.20 6.52
CA PHE A 91 -7.04 -5.27 6.61
C PHE A 91 -6.75 -6.18 7.79
N GLY A 92 -7.13 -5.76 8.99
CA GLY A 92 -7.08 -6.63 10.17
C GLY A 92 -7.79 -7.95 9.91
N LYS A 93 -7.27 -9.06 10.49
CA LYS A 93 -7.88 -10.39 10.40
C LYS A 93 -9.35 -10.33 10.81
N LYS A 94 -10.27 -10.16 9.85
CA LYS A 94 -11.68 -10.39 10.10
C LYS A 94 -11.88 -11.90 10.23
N ARG A 95 -11.89 -12.39 11.46
CA ARG A 95 -12.41 -13.71 11.78
C ARG A 95 -13.92 -13.67 11.56
N GLY A 96 -14.41 -14.20 10.45
CA GLY A 96 -15.83 -14.34 10.20
C GLY A 96 -16.09 -15.07 8.90
N LYS A 97 -17.02 -16.03 8.92
CA LYS A 97 -17.50 -16.80 7.78
C LYS A 97 -18.31 -15.98 6.75
N ASN A 98 -18.52 -14.70 6.99
CA ASN A 98 -19.29 -13.84 6.12
C ASN A 98 -18.35 -13.10 5.18
N GLY A 99 -18.69 -13.10 3.89
CA GLY A 99 -17.91 -12.51 2.82
C GLY A 99 -17.40 -11.11 3.16
N LYS A 100 -16.27 -10.75 2.59
CA LYS A 100 -15.62 -9.44 2.78
C LYS A 100 -16.66 -8.35 2.50
N LYS A 101 -17.03 -7.60 3.54
CA LYS A 101 -17.83 -6.38 3.32
C LYS A 101 -16.89 -5.31 2.77
N PRO A 102 -17.31 -4.58 1.73
CA PRO A 102 -16.53 -3.43 1.26
C PRO A 102 -16.34 -2.45 2.41
N GLY A 103 -15.17 -1.79 2.44
CA GLY A 103 -14.90 -0.70 3.39
C GLY A 103 -15.87 0.48 3.21
N PRO A 104 -15.81 1.49 4.09
CA PRO A 104 -16.58 2.71 3.90
C PRO A 104 -16.21 3.34 2.55
N ALA A 105 -17.17 4.04 1.92
CA ALA A 105 -16.91 4.82 0.72
C ALA A 105 -15.91 5.94 1.05
N VAL A 106 -14.86 6.06 0.25
CA VAL A 106 -13.90 7.17 0.34
C VAL A 106 -14.40 8.37 -0.46
N HIS A 107 -15.12 8.10 -1.55
CA HIS A 107 -15.69 9.11 -2.45
C HIS A 107 -17.17 8.82 -2.70
N ASP A 108 -17.90 9.85 -3.12
CA ASP A 108 -19.28 9.69 -3.57
C ASP A 108 -19.34 8.86 -4.85
N ASP A 109 -20.38 8.04 -4.97
CA ASP A 109 -20.62 7.27 -6.19
C ASP A 109 -21.38 8.13 -7.19
N LEU A 110 -20.65 8.67 -8.18
CA LEU A 110 -21.18 9.55 -9.21
C LEU A 110 -21.98 8.81 -10.31
N CYS A 111 -22.00 7.47 -10.28
CA CYS A 111 -22.71 6.63 -11.24
C CYS A 111 -24.05 6.12 -10.70
N THR A 112 -24.55 6.68 -9.59
CA THR A 112 -25.83 6.27 -9.03
C THR A 112 -26.97 7.19 -9.45
N VAL A 113 -28.11 6.58 -9.78
CA VAL A 113 -29.38 7.27 -10.08
C VAL A 113 -30.46 6.72 -9.16
N THR A 114 -31.27 7.60 -8.61
CA THR A 114 -32.44 7.22 -7.79
C THR A 114 -33.69 7.24 -8.64
N ASP A 115 -34.38 6.09 -8.75
CA ASP A 115 -35.65 5.98 -9.49
C ASP A 115 -36.81 6.66 -8.73
N GLU A 116 -37.95 6.82 -9.42
CA GLU A 116 -39.19 7.41 -8.85
C GLU A 116 -39.70 6.73 -7.58
N LYS A 117 -39.28 5.48 -7.34
CA LYS A 117 -39.60 4.68 -6.16
C LYS A 117 -38.56 4.77 -5.04
N GLY A 118 -37.60 5.66 -5.17
CA GLY A 118 -36.52 5.84 -4.20
C GLY A 118 -35.45 4.74 -4.21
N ARG A 119 -35.38 3.90 -5.23
CA ARG A 119 -34.36 2.83 -5.34
C ARG A 119 -33.14 3.36 -6.06
N VAL A 120 -31.98 3.19 -5.43
CA VAL A 120 -30.68 3.55 -6.01
C VAL A 120 -30.19 2.45 -6.93
N ARG A 121 -29.84 2.79 -8.15
CA ARG A 121 -29.21 1.90 -9.14
C ARG A 121 -28.00 2.57 -9.77
N HIS A 122 -27.06 1.77 -10.25
CA HIS A 122 -25.96 2.28 -11.08
C HIS A 122 -26.42 2.46 -12.52
N GLU A 123 -25.98 3.55 -13.12
CA GLU A 123 -26.18 3.84 -14.52
C GLU A 123 -24.84 4.23 -15.16
N PHE A 124 -24.39 3.43 -16.11
CA PHE A 124 -23.11 3.59 -16.79
C PHE A 124 -23.36 4.05 -18.23
N THR A 125 -23.74 5.30 -18.38
CA THR A 125 -23.99 5.94 -19.68
C THR A 125 -23.09 7.15 -19.85
N ALA A 126 -22.73 7.47 -21.08
CA ALA A 126 -21.96 8.64 -21.44
C ALA A 126 -22.40 9.13 -22.83
N ASP A 127 -22.53 10.45 -23.00
CA ASP A 127 -22.98 11.07 -24.25
C ASP A 127 -21.81 11.44 -25.18
N ALA A 128 -20.59 11.41 -24.67
CA ALA A 128 -19.38 11.73 -25.42
C ALA A 128 -18.17 10.90 -24.92
N PRO A 129 -17.11 10.78 -25.74
CA PRO A 129 -15.87 10.13 -25.33
C PRO A 129 -15.26 10.77 -24.08
N ASN A 130 -14.59 9.96 -23.27
CA ASN A 130 -13.88 10.36 -22.06
C ASN A 130 -14.74 11.01 -20.95
N GLN A 131 -16.06 10.88 -20.96
CA GLN A 131 -16.89 11.36 -19.85
C GLN A 131 -16.86 10.41 -18.67
N LEU A 132 -16.96 9.09 -18.93
CA LEU A 132 -16.99 8.06 -17.92
C LEU A 132 -16.07 6.91 -18.33
N TRP A 133 -15.15 6.58 -17.45
CA TRP A 133 -14.28 5.42 -17.57
C TRP A 133 -14.60 4.41 -16.47
N LEU A 134 -14.69 3.15 -16.85
CA LEU A 134 -14.82 2.03 -15.92
C LEU A 134 -13.48 1.32 -15.81
N THR A 135 -13.10 0.94 -14.61
CA THR A 135 -11.89 0.15 -14.37
C THR A 135 -12.17 -1.10 -13.56
N ASP A 136 -11.47 -2.16 -13.88
CA ASP A 136 -11.52 -3.45 -13.17
C ASP A 136 -10.15 -4.11 -13.18
N ILE A 137 -9.89 -4.91 -12.14
CA ILE A 137 -8.67 -5.72 -12.02
C ILE A 137 -9.04 -7.20 -12.10
N THR A 138 -8.46 -7.87 -13.08
CA THR A 138 -8.68 -9.29 -13.34
C THR A 138 -7.43 -10.09 -12.96
N GLU A 139 -7.58 -11.20 -12.23
CA GLU A 139 -6.52 -12.15 -11.92
C GLU A 139 -6.51 -13.28 -12.94
N HIS A 140 -5.35 -13.58 -13.51
CA HIS A 140 -5.11 -14.71 -14.38
C HIS A 140 -4.03 -15.62 -13.82
N LYS A 141 -4.26 -16.92 -13.85
CA LYS A 141 -3.23 -17.93 -13.51
C LYS A 141 -2.41 -18.25 -14.75
N THR A 142 -1.11 -18.20 -14.61
CA THR A 142 -0.14 -18.59 -15.65
C THR A 142 0.77 -19.72 -15.16
N SER A 143 1.60 -20.27 -16.04
CA SER A 143 2.60 -21.27 -15.64
C SER A 143 3.66 -20.72 -14.69
N GLU A 144 3.89 -19.41 -14.69
CA GLU A 144 4.87 -18.72 -13.85
C GLU A 144 4.27 -18.13 -12.57
N GLY A 145 2.94 -18.25 -12.38
CA GLY A 145 2.25 -17.73 -11.20
C GLY A 145 1.00 -16.92 -11.56
N LYS A 146 0.64 -15.97 -10.71
CA LYS A 146 -0.50 -15.09 -10.92
C LYS A 146 -0.08 -13.85 -11.72
N LEU A 147 -0.95 -13.43 -12.60
CA LEU A 147 -0.86 -12.20 -13.37
C LEU A 147 -2.10 -11.36 -13.12
N TYR A 148 -1.92 -10.08 -12.85
CA TYR A 148 -3.00 -9.12 -12.63
C TYR A 148 -3.02 -8.15 -13.79
N LEU A 149 -4.20 -7.93 -14.35
CA LEU A 149 -4.47 -6.97 -15.41
C LEU A 149 -5.44 -5.92 -14.86
N CYS A 150 -5.03 -4.67 -14.82
CA CYS A 150 -5.95 -3.54 -14.64
C CYS A 150 -6.26 -2.96 -16.03
N ALA A 151 -7.52 -2.84 -16.37
CA ALA A 151 -7.98 -2.25 -17.62
C ALA A 151 -8.93 -1.10 -17.36
N ILE A 152 -8.81 -0.02 -18.15
CA ILE A 152 -9.68 1.14 -18.12
C ILE A 152 -10.41 1.24 -19.45
N LYS A 153 -11.73 1.29 -19.38
CA LYS A 153 -12.63 1.29 -20.53
C LYS A 153 -13.43 2.57 -20.59
N ASP A 154 -13.41 3.23 -21.73
CA ASP A 154 -14.31 4.33 -22.05
C ASP A 154 -15.71 3.80 -22.34
N VAL A 155 -16.70 4.28 -21.57
CA VAL A 155 -18.09 3.83 -21.67
C VAL A 155 -18.71 4.17 -23.02
N PHE A 156 -18.50 5.39 -23.53
CA PHE A 156 -19.06 5.86 -24.80
C PHE A 156 -18.46 5.11 -25.99
N ALA A 157 -17.14 5.10 -26.09
CA ALA A 157 -16.44 4.47 -27.20
C ALA A 157 -16.39 2.95 -27.12
N ASN A 158 -16.71 2.37 -25.95
CA ASN A 158 -16.62 0.93 -25.66
C ASN A 158 -15.20 0.36 -25.92
N LYS A 159 -14.16 1.15 -25.70
CA LYS A 159 -12.75 0.81 -25.98
C LYS A 159 -11.92 0.86 -24.71
N ILE A 160 -10.91 0.00 -24.65
CA ILE A 160 -9.86 0.10 -23.63
C ILE A 160 -8.98 1.30 -23.95
N VAL A 161 -8.87 2.21 -23.01
CA VAL A 161 -8.12 3.46 -23.12
C VAL A 161 -6.81 3.46 -22.36
N GLY A 162 -6.66 2.53 -21.42
CA GLY A 162 -5.42 2.29 -20.69
C GLY A 162 -5.44 0.93 -20.04
N TYR A 163 -4.28 0.35 -19.84
CA TYR A 163 -4.13 -0.88 -19.07
C TYR A 163 -2.72 -0.98 -18.48
N SER A 164 -2.59 -1.81 -17.47
CA SER A 164 -1.29 -2.24 -16.94
C SER A 164 -1.36 -3.70 -16.49
N ILE A 165 -0.20 -4.34 -16.41
CA ILE A 165 -0.05 -5.74 -16.03
C ILE A 165 1.05 -5.84 -14.99
N ASP A 166 0.82 -6.68 -13.97
CA ASP A 166 1.82 -6.93 -12.92
C ASP A 166 1.66 -8.35 -12.37
N SER A 167 2.71 -8.89 -11.79
CA SER A 167 2.69 -10.16 -11.06
C SER A 167 2.04 -10.04 -9.67
N ARG A 168 1.84 -8.82 -9.19
CA ARG A 168 1.23 -8.50 -7.89
C ARG A 168 0.13 -7.47 -8.06
N MET A 169 -0.91 -7.59 -7.26
CA MET A 169 -1.99 -6.62 -7.20
C MET A 169 -1.62 -5.49 -6.24
N LYS A 170 -0.87 -4.52 -6.73
CA LYS A 170 -0.47 -3.30 -6.03
C LYS A 170 -1.35 -2.12 -6.44
N SER A 171 -1.43 -1.09 -5.58
CA SER A 171 -2.05 0.20 -5.95
C SER A 171 -1.42 0.79 -7.21
N SER A 172 -0.11 0.65 -7.38
CA SER A 172 0.63 1.10 -8.55
C SER A 172 0.15 0.46 -9.88
N LEU A 173 -0.48 -0.72 -9.84
CA LEU A 173 -1.09 -1.34 -11.01
C LEU A 173 -2.22 -0.47 -11.57
N ALA A 174 -3.14 -0.02 -10.70
CA ALA A 174 -4.25 0.85 -11.11
C ALA A 174 -3.75 2.24 -11.51
N VAL A 175 -2.80 2.80 -10.75
CA VAL A 175 -2.20 4.11 -11.06
C VAL A 175 -1.57 4.10 -12.45
N ARG A 176 -0.73 3.11 -12.77
CA ARG A 176 -0.12 2.98 -14.11
C ARG A 176 -1.15 2.80 -15.22
N ALA A 177 -2.22 2.03 -14.99
CA ALA A 177 -3.30 1.89 -15.97
C ALA A 177 -3.97 3.25 -16.25
N LEU A 178 -4.20 4.04 -15.20
CA LEU A 178 -4.79 5.37 -15.30
C LEU A 178 -3.85 6.37 -15.99
N GLU A 179 -2.58 6.39 -15.65
CA GLU A 179 -1.56 7.21 -16.32
C GLU A 179 -1.50 6.91 -17.81
N ASN A 180 -1.48 5.63 -18.20
CA ASN A 180 -1.51 5.21 -19.59
C ASN A 180 -2.80 5.68 -20.30
N ALA A 181 -3.96 5.64 -19.64
CA ALA A 181 -5.21 6.13 -20.20
C ALA A 181 -5.18 7.65 -20.41
N VAL A 182 -4.69 8.40 -19.40
CA VAL A 182 -4.54 9.87 -19.47
C VAL A 182 -3.57 10.25 -20.60
N GLN A 183 -2.42 9.58 -20.69
CA GLN A 183 -1.43 9.84 -21.73
C GLN A 183 -1.98 9.55 -23.13
N MET A 184 -2.76 8.47 -23.30
CA MET A 184 -3.36 8.12 -24.59
C MET A 184 -4.46 9.11 -25.02
N ARG A 185 -5.21 9.66 -24.07
CA ARG A 185 -6.40 10.50 -24.34
C ARG A 185 -6.15 12.00 -24.27
N GLY A 186 -5.03 12.44 -23.69
CA GLY A 186 -4.68 13.85 -23.54
C GLY A 186 -5.55 14.56 -22.50
N ASP A 187 -6.30 15.58 -22.92
CA ASP A 187 -7.16 16.35 -22.01
C ASP A 187 -8.33 15.49 -21.50
N VAL A 188 -8.27 15.17 -20.23
CA VAL A 188 -9.26 14.34 -19.50
C VAL A 188 -9.78 15.04 -18.24
N ALA A 189 -9.54 16.34 -18.10
CA ALA A 189 -10.02 17.12 -16.96
C ALA A 189 -11.55 17.03 -16.82
N GLY A 190 -12.03 16.91 -15.59
CA GLY A 190 -13.45 16.78 -15.29
C GLY A 190 -14.09 15.44 -15.64
N ARG A 191 -13.30 14.41 -15.95
CA ARG A 191 -13.81 13.06 -16.28
C ARG A 191 -14.00 12.22 -15.02
N VAL A 192 -14.95 11.29 -15.11
CA VAL A 192 -15.25 10.37 -14.01
C VAL A 192 -14.59 9.04 -14.28
N VAL A 193 -13.85 8.52 -13.27
CA VAL A 193 -13.33 7.15 -13.27
C VAL A 193 -14.09 6.39 -12.18
N HIS A 194 -14.77 5.33 -12.57
CA HIS A 194 -15.51 4.47 -11.67
C HIS A 194 -14.87 3.09 -11.60
N SER A 195 -14.66 2.61 -10.37
CA SER A 195 -14.32 1.21 -10.10
C SER A 195 -15.35 0.59 -9.17
N ASP A 196 -15.63 -0.69 -9.36
CA ASP A 196 -16.45 -1.39 -8.40
C ASP A 196 -15.72 -1.56 -7.05
N ARG A 197 -16.49 -1.73 -5.99
CA ARG A 197 -15.98 -2.12 -4.69
C ARG A 197 -15.82 -3.64 -4.61
N GLY A 198 -15.16 -4.26 -5.55
CA GLY A 198 -15.03 -5.70 -5.64
C GLY A 198 -14.69 -6.40 -4.32
N SER A 199 -14.76 -7.71 -4.28
CA SER A 199 -14.42 -8.55 -3.12
C SER A 199 -12.96 -8.38 -2.66
N GLN A 200 -12.16 -7.73 -3.44
CA GLN A 200 -10.78 -7.33 -3.17
C GLN A 200 -10.83 -5.91 -2.60
N GLY A 201 -11.12 -5.78 -1.31
CA GLY A 201 -11.35 -4.52 -0.61
C GLY A 201 -10.14 -3.58 -0.51
N GLU A 202 -9.22 -3.66 -1.46
CA GLU A 202 -7.96 -2.95 -1.51
C GLU A 202 -8.08 -1.63 -2.28
N PHE A 203 -9.08 -1.53 -3.17
CA PHE A 203 -9.42 -0.28 -3.85
C PHE A 203 -10.77 0.21 -3.35
N ASN A 204 -10.76 1.06 -2.34
CA ASN A 204 -11.95 1.79 -1.89
C ASN A 204 -12.31 2.93 -2.86
N TRP A 205 -12.18 2.67 -4.15
CA TRP A 205 -12.51 3.65 -5.16
C TRP A 205 -13.98 3.52 -5.50
N SER A 206 -14.78 4.43 -5.04
CA SER A 206 -15.97 4.87 -5.73
C SER A 206 -15.52 5.79 -6.88
N SER A 207 -16.32 6.54 -7.52
CA SER A 207 -15.95 7.37 -8.65
C SER A 207 -14.98 8.49 -8.24
N GLN A 208 -13.91 8.71 -9.02
CA GLN A 208 -12.97 9.83 -8.86
C GLN A 208 -13.14 10.83 -10.00
N HIS A 209 -12.94 12.10 -9.67
CA HIS A 209 -12.98 13.19 -10.61
C HIS A 209 -11.55 13.56 -11.01
N LEU A 210 -11.27 13.61 -12.31
CA LEU A 210 -9.97 14.03 -12.84
C LEU A 210 -9.97 15.56 -12.98
N ASP A 211 -9.16 16.27 -12.18
CA ASP A 211 -9.01 17.70 -12.23
C ASP A 211 -7.77 18.09 -13.04
N ARG A 212 -7.94 18.98 -14.03
CA ARG A 212 -6.88 19.62 -14.84
C ARG A 212 -5.81 18.68 -15.40
N GLY A 213 -6.20 17.48 -15.85
CA GLY A 213 -5.27 16.51 -16.44
C GLY A 213 -4.34 15.81 -15.46
N GLY A 214 -4.55 15.97 -14.16
CA GLY A 214 -3.82 15.27 -13.10
C GLY A 214 -4.77 14.49 -12.21
N VAL A 215 -4.30 13.35 -11.70
CA VAL A 215 -4.96 12.64 -10.61
C VAL A 215 -4.59 13.36 -9.33
N GLN A 216 -5.52 14.07 -8.69
CA GLN A 216 -5.32 14.46 -7.30
C GLN A 216 -5.56 13.23 -6.43
N GLN A 217 -4.48 12.70 -5.84
CA GLN A 217 -4.58 11.75 -4.74
C GLN A 217 -4.95 12.54 -3.48
N TRP A 218 -6.06 12.19 -2.90
CA TRP A 218 -6.48 12.65 -1.58
C TRP A 218 -6.21 11.57 -0.55
#